data_ebd3398caf4fa1c8b346bc53eb1e559f
#
_entry.id   ebd3398caf4fa1c8b346bc53eb1e559f
#
_cell.length_a   1.000
_cell.length_b   1.000
_cell.length_c   1.000
_cell.angle_alpha   90.00
_cell.angle_beta   90.00
_cell.angle_gamma   90.00
#
_symmetry.space_group_name_H-M   'P 1'
#
loop_
_entity.id
_entity.type
_entity.pdbx_description
1 polymer ?
#
loop_
_entity_poly.entity_id
_entity_poly.type
_entity_poly.pdbx_seq_one_letter_code
_entity_poly.pdbx_strand_id
1 'polypeptide(L)'
;MTRKKRRALLCMLAVPLLALAPRSEESLPASAAEPAAMPEKYVALTFDDGPWPETTEQLLDGLAERGAKATFFLIGEQIAGHEDTVRRMADEGHQVGSHTFTHMDLSRGDPAERLREIAATDETLHALLSDGVYWLRPPWGFLAPQTAAAVEVPMVYWSLDTEDWRRLDADAVAHDIIDHARDGDIILLHDPYATSVEAALRAIDALTPQGYRFVTLEELFRQKGVEPEPGKLYIRPDELKRIA
;
A
#
# COMPACT_ATOMS: atom_id res chain seq x y z
N MET A 1 15.44 7.11 98.38
CA MET A 1 16.25 8.29 98.83
C MET A 1 17.67 8.11 98.34
N THR A 2 18.32 9.16 97.93
CA THR A 2 19.73 9.37 97.50
C THR A 2 19.96 9.19 95.95
N ARG A 3 20.02 10.39 95.31
CA ARG A 3 20.52 10.66 93.98
C ARG A 3 22.04 10.45 93.89
N LYS A 4 22.52 9.65 92.94
CA LYS A 4 23.92 9.66 92.54
C LYS A 4 24.05 10.35 91.17
N LYS A 5 24.73 11.49 91.21
CA LYS A 5 25.21 12.27 90.06
C LYS A 5 26.32 11.51 89.36
N ARG A 6 26.23 11.24 88.11
CA ARG A 6 27.35 10.79 87.25
C ARG A 6 27.74 11.92 86.30
N ARG A 7 28.97 12.34 86.41
CA ARG A 7 29.65 13.32 85.59
C ARG A 7 29.88 12.70 84.20
N ALA A 8 29.44 13.38 83.11
CA ALA A 8 29.77 13.04 81.75
C ALA A 8 31.12 13.67 81.38
N LEU A 9 32.01 12.82 80.92
CA LEU A 9 33.37 13.24 80.42
C LEU A 9 33.19 13.53 78.91
N LEU A 10 33.48 14.77 78.50
CA LEU A 10 33.42 15.26 77.14
C LEU A 10 34.72 14.92 76.41
N CYS A 11 34.77 13.90 75.58
CA CYS A 11 35.88 13.65 74.68
C CYS A 11 35.65 14.45 73.37
N MET A 12 36.48 15.48 73.17
CA MET A 12 36.57 16.14 71.86
C MET A 12 37.36 15.25 70.90
N LEU A 13 36.67 14.72 69.90
CA LEU A 13 37.30 14.08 68.75
C LEU A 13 37.49 15.12 67.66
N ALA A 14 38.71 15.41 67.32
CA ALA A 14 39.06 16.24 66.15
C ALA A 14 38.81 15.46 64.89
N VAL A 15 37.95 16.00 64.03
CA VAL A 15 37.69 15.48 62.70
C VAL A 15 38.65 16.11 61.69
N PRO A 16 39.43 15.32 60.93
CA PRO A 16 40.30 15.92 59.92
C PRO A 16 39.45 16.39 58.74
N LEU A 17 39.64 17.63 58.32
CA LEU A 17 39.04 18.23 57.13
C LEU A 17 39.67 17.59 55.89
N LEU A 18 38.93 16.67 55.25
CA LEU A 18 39.33 16.05 53.99
C LEU A 18 39.03 17.05 52.88
N ALA A 19 40.04 17.59 52.23
CA ALA A 19 39.94 18.49 51.10
C ALA A 19 39.33 17.71 49.94
N LEU A 20 38.09 18.08 49.46
CA LEU A 20 37.48 17.60 48.25
C LEU A 20 38.22 18.22 47.07
N ALA A 21 38.96 17.40 46.32
CA ALA A 21 39.47 17.80 45.01
C ALA A 21 38.27 17.90 44.00
N PRO A 22 38.30 18.86 43.08
CA PRO A 22 37.24 18.96 42.06
C PRO A 22 37.32 17.74 41.15
N ARG A 23 36.20 17.01 41.08
CA ARG A 23 35.98 15.98 40.07
C ARG A 23 35.94 16.67 38.71
N SER A 24 36.87 16.35 37.83
CA SER A 24 36.79 16.65 36.41
C SER A 24 35.51 16.00 35.87
N GLU A 25 34.61 16.82 35.31
CA GLU A 25 33.48 16.36 34.54
C GLU A 25 34.01 15.61 33.30
N GLU A 26 33.94 14.30 33.37
CA GLU A 26 34.13 13.44 32.20
C GLU A 26 32.98 13.74 31.27
N SER A 27 33.26 14.47 30.16
CA SER A 27 32.30 14.70 29.08
C SER A 27 31.88 13.34 28.49
N LEU A 28 30.62 12.97 28.67
CA LEU A 28 30.02 11.84 28.01
C LEU A 28 30.23 12.00 26.49
N PRO A 29 30.63 10.93 25.76
CA PRO A 29 30.75 11.01 24.33
C PRO A 29 29.38 11.38 23.73
N ALA A 30 29.39 12.33 22.79
CA ALA A 30 28.21 12.74 22.04
C ALA A 30 27.52 11.49 21.52
N SER A 31 26.23 11.32 21.87
CA SER A 31 25.37 10.30 21.31
C SER A 31 25.56 10.32 19.80
N ALA A 32 25.98 9.20 19.24
CA ALA A 32 25.99 9.02 17.80
C ALA A 32 24.57 9.30 17.30
N ALA A 33 24.41 10.33 16.48
CA ALA A 33 23.13 10.64 15.86
C ALA A 33 22.68 9.36 15.14
N GLU A 34 21.49 8.86 15.47
CA GLU A 34 20.89 7.77 14.69
C GLU A 34 20.88 8.20 13.23
N PRO A 35 21.21 7.30 12.29
CA PRO A 35 21.16 7.62 10.88
C PRO A 35 19.75 8.11 10.57
N ALA A 36 19.65 9.29 9.98
CA ALA A 36 18.36 9.86 9.56
C ALA A 36 17.60 8.80 8.75
N ALA A 37 16.39 8.46 9.19
CA ALA A 37 15.56 7.51 8.47
C ALA A 37 15.42 7.98 7.03
N MET A 38 15.66 7.08 6.07
CA MET A 38 15.46 7.41 4.65
C MET A 38 13.99 7.82 4.46
N PRO A 39 13.71 8.85 3.65
CA PRO A 39 12.34 9.24 3.37
C PRO A 39 11.59 8.03 2.78
N GLU A 40 10.41 7.74 3.32
CA GLU A 40 9.58 6.65 2.82
C GLU A 40 9.08 6.96 1.41
N LYS A 41 9.15 5.97 0.53
CA LYS A 41 8.62 6.01 -0.83
C LYS A 41 7.38 5.12 -0.87
N TYR A 42 6.30 5.62 -1.43
CA TYR A 42 5.03 4.89 -1.51
C TYR A 42 4.73 4.48 -2.94
N VAL A 43 4.37 3.23 -3.15
CA VAL A 43 3.96 2.68 -4.45
C VAL A 43 2.72 1.80 -4.25
N ALA A 44 1.86 1.74 -5.28
CA ALA A 44 0.74 0.82 -5.31
C ALA A 44 1.00 -0.30 -6.34
N LEU A 45 1.06 -1.55 -5.85
CA LEU A 45 0.89 -2.71 -6.72
C LEU A 45 -0.60 -2.87 -6.99
N THR A 46 -0.96 -2.99 -8.25
CA THR A 46 -2.35 -3.14 -8.68
C THR A 46 -2.47 -4.35 -9.59
N PHE A 47 -3.50 -5.16 -9.33
CA PHE A 47 -3.71 -6.42 -10.02
C PHE A 47 -5.06 -6.42 -10.72
N ASP A 48 -5.06 -6.68 -12.02
CA ASP A 48 -6.25 -6.74 -12.86
C ASP A 48 -6.67 -8.19 -13.12
N ASP A 49 -7.90 -8.39 -13.59
CA ASP A 49 -8.50 -9.63 -14.09
C ASP A 49 -8.87 -10.68 -13.03
N GLY A 50 -8.70 -10.40 -11.74
CA GLY A 50 -9.12 -11.32 -10.68
C GLY A 50 -10.63 -11.30 -10.39
N PRO A 51 -11.08 -12.10 -9.40
CA PRO A 51 -10.31 -13.05 -8.61
C PRO A 51 -9.99 -14.34 -9.36
N TRP A 52 -8.78 -14.87 -9.19
CA TRP A 52 -8.37 -16.16 -9.72
C TRP A 52 -7.92 -17.05 -8.56
N PRO A 53 -8.72 -18.07 -8.14
CA PRO A 53 -8.58 -18.67 -6.82
C PRO A 53 -7.18 -19.12 -6.44
N GLU A 54 -6.48 -19.80 -7.36
CA GLU A 54 -5.20 -20.41 -7.05
C GLU A 54 -4.10 -19.35 -6.87
N THR A 55 -4.04 -18.38 -7.77
CA THR A 55 -2.99 -17.36 -7.79
C THR A 55 -3.29 -16.19 -6.87
N THR A 56 -4.55 -15.76 -6.80
CA THR A 56 -4.97 -14.69 -5.89
C THR A 56 -4.76 -15.05 -4.43
N GLU A 57 -5.11 -16.29 -4.02
CA GLU A 57 -4.88 -16.75 -2.65
C GLU A 57 -3.38 -16.79 -2.30
N GLN A 58 -2.53 -17.27 -3.22
CA GLN A 58 -1.07 -17.24 -3.04
C GLN A 58 -0.54 -15.82 -2.92
N LEU A 59 -1.09 -14.89 -3.71
CA LEU A 59 -0.71 -13.49 -3.64
C LEU A 59 -1.09 -12.87 -2.29
N LEU A 60 -2.30 -13.12 -1.79
CA LEU A 60 -2.76 -12.62 -0.50
C LEU A 60 -1.88 -13.15 0.65
N ASP A 61 -1.56 -14.44 0.66
CA ASP A 61 -0.64 -15.04 1.63
C ASP A 61 0.74 -14.33 1.59
N GLY A 62 1.29 -14.17 0.39
CA GLY A 62 2.59 -13.53 0.22
C GLY A 62 2.62 -12.04 0.60
N LEU A 63 1.53 -11.31 0.36
CA LEU A 63 1.35 -9.92 0.79
C LEU A 63 1.27 -9.81 2.31
N ALA A 64 0.49 -10.71 2.94
CA ALA A 64 0.33 -10.76 4.40
C ALA A 64 1.67 -11.02 5.11
N GLU A 65 2.48 -11.98 4.62
CA GLU A 65 3.81 -12.28 5.15
C GLU A 65 4.76 -11.07 5.14
N ARG A 66 4.57 -10.15 4.17
CA ARG A 66 5.41 -8.96 3.97
C ARG A 66 4.82 -7.68 4.56
N GLY A 67 3.61 -7.76 5.11
CA GLY A 67 2.88 -6.58 5.60
C GLY A 67 2.59 -5.56 4.49
N ALA A 68 2.54 -6.01 3.23
CA ALA A 68 2.26 -5.19 2.07
C ALA A 68 0.75 -5.15 1.78
N LYS A 69 0.29 -4.05 1.19
CA LYS A 69 -1.09 -3.91 0.69
C LYS A 69 -1.09 -3.65 -0.81
N ALA A 70 -2.18 -4.05 -1.46
CA ALA A 70 -2.37 -3.92 -2.89
C ALA A 70 -3.79 -3.48 -3.22
N THR A 71 -4.03 -3.15 -4.50
CA THR A 71 -5.37 -2.90 -5.02
C THR A 71 -5.69 -3.92 -6.12
N PHE A 72 -6.88 -4.50 -6.04
CA PHE A 72 -7.36 -5.52 -6.98
C PHE A 72 -8.52 -4.95 -7.80
N PHE A 73 -8.39 -4.95 -9.13
CA PHE A 73 -9.46 -4.56 -10.05
C PHE A 73 -10.13 -5.82 -10.60
N LEU A 74 -11.32 -6.10 -10.10
CA LEU A 74 -11.99 -7.38 -10.32
C LEU A 74 -12.95 -7.33 -11.52
N ILE A 75 -12.96 -8.40 -12.31
CA ILE A 75 -13.97 -8.66 -13.32
C ILE A 75 -15.24 -9.17 -12.62
N GLY A 76 -16.35 -8.46 -12.79
CA GLY A 76 -17.57 -8.71 -12.02
C GLY A 76 -18.11 -10.14 -12.14
N GLU A 77 -18.14 -10.71 -13.35
CA GLU A 77 -18.62 -12.08 -13.56
C GLU A 77 -17.76 -13.16 -12.91
N GLN A 78 -16.49 -12.86 -12.62
CA GLN A 78 -15.57 -13.80 -11.95
C GLN A 78 -15.73 -13.81 -10.42
N ILE A 79 -16.48 -12.87 -9.84
CA ILE A 79 -16.73 -12.83 -8.39
C ILE A 79 -17.60 -14.00 -7.96
N ALA A 80 -18.55 -14.42 -8.80
CA ALA A 80 -19.48 -15.50 -8.49
C ALA A 80 -18.74 -16.83 -8.24
N GLY A 81 -18.91 -17.38 -7.03
CA GLY A 81 -18.22 -18.58 -6.55
C GLY A 81 -16.84 -18.32 -5.92
N HIS A 82 -16.40 -17.06 -5.86
CA HIS A 82 -15.13 -16.64 -5.26
C HIS A 82 -15.32 -15.51 -4.23
N GLU A 83 -16.54 -15.40 -3.69
CA GLU A 83 -16.92 -14.34 -2.77
C GLU A 83 -16.07 -14.31 -1.51
N ASP A 84 -15.63 -15.47 -1.04
CA ASP A 84 -14.77 -15.56 0.17
C ASP A 84 -13.37 -14.99 -0.09
N THR A 85 -12.79 -15.19 -1.27
CA THR A 85 -11.51 -14.57 -1.67
C THR A 85 -11.66 -13.05 -1.73
N VAL A 86 -12.75 -12.53 -2.29
CA VAL A 86 -13.00 -11.09 -2.35
C VAL A 86 -13.21 -10.48 -0.96
N ARG A 87 -13.94 -11.17 -0.06
CA ARG A 87 -14.04 -10.75 1.35
C ARG A 87 -12.68 -10.74 2.03
N ARG A 88 -11.87 -11.78 1.80
CA ARG A 88 -10.51 -11.88 2.33
C ARG A 88 -9.65 -10.68 1.91
N MET A 89 -9.72 -10.25 0.63
CA MET A 89 -9.02 -9.04 0.18
C MET A 89 -9.36 -7.83 1.05
N ALA A 90 -10.65 -7.58 1.27
CA ALA A 90 -11.13 -6.45 2.07
C ALA A 90 -10.76 -6.58 3.55
N ASP A 91 -10.97 -7.75 4.15
CA ASP A 91 -10.69 -8.03 5.56
C ASP A 91 -9.20 -7.91 5.89
N GLU A 92 -8.33 -8.24 4.96
CA GLU A 92 -6.88 -8.06 5.08
C GLU A 92 -6.42 -6.63 4.78
N GLY A 93 -7.34 -5.72 4.43
CA GLY A 93 -7.07 -4.29 4.22
C GLY A 93 -6.47 -3.97 2.85
N HIS A 94 -6.73 -4.80 1.86
CA HIS A 94 -6.50 -4.47 0.47
C HIS A 94 -7.67 -3.64 -0.09
N GLN A 95 -7.40 -2.87 -1.13
CA GLN A 95 -8.45 -2.15 -1.84
C GLN A 95 -8.99 -3.02 -2.97
N VAL A 96 -10.31 -3.05 -3.10
CA VAL A 96 -11.02 -3.68 -4.22
C VAL A 96 -11.59 -2.60 -5.12
N GLY A 97 -11.46 -2.79 -6.43
CA GLY A 97 -12.00 -1.91 -7.46
C GLY A 97 -12.69 -2.70 -8.58
N SER A 98 -13.28 -1.98 -9.51
CA SER A 98 -14.01 -2.54 -10.67
C SER A 98 -13.14 -2.59 -11.91
N HIS A 99 -13.21 -3.73 -12.64
CA HIS A 99 -12.62 -3.91 -13.96
C HIS A 99 -13.69 -4.23 -15.02
N THR A 100 -14.89 -3.67 -14.86
CA THR A 100 -16.12 -3.97 -15.58
C THR A 100 -16.68 -5.39 -15.32
N PHE A 101 -17.89 -5.68 -15.80
CA PHE A 101 -18.53 -6.96 -15.48
C PHE A 101 -17.99 -8.11 -16.32
N THR A 102 -17.81 -7.89 -17.65
CA THR A 102 -17.32 -8.90 -18.60
C THR A 102 -15.96 -8.55 -19.21
N HIS A 103 -15.19 -7.64 -18.62
CA HIS A 103 -13.96 -7.11 -19.19
C HIS A 103 -14.20 -6.38 -20.53
N MET A 104 -15.26 -5.55 -20.61
CA MET A 104 -15.67 -4.87 -21.84
C MET A 104 -14.77 -3.68 -22.19
N ASP A 105 -14.49 -3.50 -23.49
CA ASP A 105 -13.83 -2.29 -24.01
C ASP A 105 -14.75 -1.06 -23.88
N LEU A 106 -14.41 -0.16 -22.96
CA LEU A 106 -15.20 1.05 -22.66
C LEU A 106 -15.01 2.19 -23.66
N SER A 107 -14.25 1.99 -24.75
CA SER A 107 -14.08 2.96 -25.83
C SER A 107 -15.05 2.75 -27.00
N ARG A 108 -15.70 1.57 -27.08
CA ARG A 108 -16.49 1.13 -28.26
C ARG A 108 -17.89 0.66 -27.84
N GLY A 109 -18.77 0.49 -28.84
CA GLY A 109 -20.11 -0.03 -28.63
C GLY A 109 -21.11 0.99 -28.08
N ASP A 110 -22.25 0.50 -27.58
CA ASP A 110 -23.32 1.32 -27.04
C ASP A 110 -22.91 1.99 -25.72
N PRO A 111 -23.01 3.32 -25.58
CA PRO A 111 -22.74 4.01 -24.32
C PRO A 111 -23.54 3.49 -23.12
N ALA A 112 -24.81 3.11 -23.31
CA ALA A 112 -25.63 2.58 -22.23
C ALA A 112 -25.18 1.19 -21.79
N GLU A 113 -24.64 0.37 -22.70
CA GLU A 113 -24.06 -0.94 -22.36
C GLU A 113 -22.78 -0.81 -21.55
N ARG A 114 -21.89 0.12 -21.92
CA ARG A 114 -20.68 0.41 -21.15
C ARG A 114 -20.99 0.82 -19.71
N LEU A 115 -22.01 1.66 -19.52
CA LEU A 115 -22.44 2.07 -18.17
C LEU A 115 -23.07 0.91 -17.39
N ARG A 116 -23.81 0.02 -18.06
CA ARG A 116 -24.33 -1.21 -17.41
C ARG A 116 -23.21 -2.14 -16.94
N GLU A 117 -22.16 -2.30 -17.73
CA GLU A 117 -20.97 -3.08 -17.35
C GLU A 117 -20.30 -2.55 -16.08
N ILE A 118 -20.16 -1.24 -15.98
CA ILE A 118 -19.60 -0.60 -14.78
C ILE A 118 -20.54 -0.79 -13.58
N ALA A 119 -21.82 -0.49 -13.75
CA ALA A 119 -22.82 -0.58 -12.70
C ALA A 119 -22.99 -2.01 -12.17
N ALA A 120 -22.99 -3.03 -13.04
CA ALA A 120 -23.16 -4.42 -12.65
C ALA A 120 -22.05 -4.92 -11.72
N THR A 121 -20.80 -4.51 -11.96
CA THR A 121 -19.68 -4.83 -11.06
C THR A 121 -19.81 -4.08 -9.74
N ASP A 122 -20.14 -2.80 -9.78
CA ASP A 122 -20.34 -1.97 -8.61
C ASP A 122 -21.45 -2.53 -7.70
N GLU A 123 -22.59 -2.89 -8.27
CA GLU A 123 -23.71 -3.54 -7.56
C GLU A 123 -23.27 -4.88 -6.92
N THR A 124 -22.46 -5.68 -7.63
CA THR A 124 -21.93 -6.95 -7.11
C THR A 124 -21.02 -6.72 -5.91
N LEU A 125 -20.09 -5.75 -6.01
CA LEU A 125 -19.17 -5.41 -4.92
C LEU A 125 -19.91 -4.84 -3.71
N HIS A 126 -20.88 -3.95 -3.91
CA HIS A 126 -21.71 -3.40 -2.82
C HIS A 126 -22.53 -4.48 -2.11
N ALA A 127 -23.07 -5.45 -2.86
CA ALA A 127 -23.79 -6.57 -2.25
C ALA A 127 -22.89 -7.47 -1.40
N LEU A 128 -21.60 -7.53 -1.71
CA LEU A 128 -20.64 -8.43 -1.06
C LEU A 128 -19.87 -7.77 0.08
N LEU A 129 -19.39 -6.54 -0.11
CA LEU A 129 -18.44 -5.85 0.77
C LEU A 129 -19.05 -4.65 1.53
N SER A 130 -20.35 -4.38 1.37
CA SER A 130 -21.04 -3.23 1.96
C SER A 130 -20.62 -1.86 1.36
N ASP A 131 -20.68 -0.80 2.17
CA ASP A 131 -20.46 0.57 1.72
C ASP A 131 -18.98 0.83 1.38
N GLY A 132 -18.71 1.31 0.18
CA GLY A 132 -17.37 1.67 -0.30
C GLY A 132 -17.45 2.44 -1.61
N VAL A 133 -16.35 3.07 -2.01
CA VAL A 133 -16.17 3.65 -3.34
C VAL A 133 -15.24 2.73 -4.13
N TYR A 134 -15.80 1.99 -5.06
CA TYR A 134 -15.01 1.06 -5.88
C TYR A 134 -14.48 1.78 -7.10
N TRP A 135 -13.19 2.10 -7.09
CA TRP A 135 -12.53 2.79 -8.19
C TRP A 135 -12.58 1.93 -9.44
N LEU A 136 -12.65 2.58 -10.60
CA LEU A 136 -12.69 1.90 -11.89
C LEU A 136 -11.31 1.91 -12.55
N ARG A 137 -10.87 0.74 -13.02
CA ARG A 137 -9.84 0.66 -14.06
C ARG A 137 -10.49 0.18 -15.36
N PRO A 138 -10.45 0.99 -16.43
CA PRO A 138 -10.96 0.56 -17.74
C PRO A 138 -10.12 -0.59 -18.30
N PRO A 139 -10.74 -1.68 -18.80
CA PRO A 139 -10.02 -2.75 -19.49
C PRO A 139 -9.12 -2.22 -20.60
N TRP A 140 -7.88 -2.75 -20.68
CA TRP A 140 -6.80 -2.30 -21.58
C TRP A 140 -6.50 -0.79 -21.50
N GLY A 141 -7.07 -0.09 -20.52
CA GLY A 141 -7.01 1.37 -20.43
C GLY A 141 -7.84 2.10 -21.48
N PHE A 142 -8.77 1.42 -22.16
CA PHE A 142 -9.62 1.98 -23.21
C PHE A 142 -10.88 2.60 -22.63
N LEU A 143 -11.10 3.89 -22.90
CA LEU A 143 -12.21 4.64 -22.33
C LEU A 143 -12.66 5.75 -23.28
N ALA A 144 -13.94 5.76 -23.64
CA ALA A 144 -14.52 6.86 -24.41
C ALA A 144 -14.78 8.08 -23.52
N PRO A 145 -14.59 9.31 -24.05
CA PRO A 145 -14.84 10.55 -23.29
C PRO A 145 -16.26 10.65 -22.72
N GLN A 146 -17.27 10.16 -23.46
CA GLN A 146 -18.67 10.14 -23.00
C GLN A 146 -18.88 9.21 -21.83
N THR A 147 -18.20 8.04 -21.81
CA THR A 147 -18.25 7.11 -20.69
C THR A 147 -17.56 7.72 -19.47
N ALA A 148 -16.37 8.28 -19.66
CA ALA A 148 -15.62 8.94 -18.59
C ALA A 148 -16.42 10.05 -17.90
N ALA A 149 -17.14 10.86 -18.69
CA ALA A 149 -17.96 11.96 -18.16
C ALA A 149 -19.17 11.49 -17.33
N ALA A 150 -19.57 10.22 -17.45
CA ALA A 150 -20.69 9.63 -16.72
C ALA A 150 -20.25 8.73 -15.54
N VAL A 151 -18.95 8.53 -15.35
CA VAL A 151 -18.42 7.75 -14.23
C VAL A 151 -18.32 8.64 -12.99
N GLU A 152 -18.96 8.22 -11.89
CA GLU A 152 -19.06 8.98 -10.64
C GLU A 152 -18.05 8.52 -9.58
N VAL A 153 -17.05 7.72 -9.97
CA VAL A 153 -15.95 7.26 -9.11
C VAL A 153 -14.60 7.67 -9.69
N PRO A 154 -13.52 7.70 -8.90
CA PRO A 154 -12.17 7.88 -9.42
C PRO A 154 -11.81 6.74 -10.37
N MET A 155 -11.07 7.06 -11.41
CA MET A 155 -10.56 6.08 -12.37
C MET A 155 -9.05 6.09 -12.37
N VAL A 156 -8.44 4.93 -12.55
CA VAL A 156 -6.98 4.82 -12.58
C VAL A 156 -6.49 4.07 -13.82
N TYR A 157 -5.35 4.52 -14.28
CA TYR A 157 -4.50 3.88 -15.28
C TYR A 157 -3.30 3.27 -14.54
N TRP A 158 -2.11 3.36 -15.09
CA TRP A 158 -0.86 2.96 -14.46
C TRP A 158 0.27 3.86 -14.95
N SER A 159 1.31 3.99 -14.15
CA SER A 159 2.54 4.70 -14.52
C SER A 159 3.67 3.75 -14.91
N LEU A 160 3.64 2.51 -14.42
CA LEU A 160 4.57 1.46 -14.79
C LEU A 160 3.79 0.24 -15.31
N ASP A 161 3.95 -0.05 -16.61
CA ASP A 161 3.42 -1.24 -17.27
C ASP A 161 4.51 -2.31 -17.29
N THR A 162 4.28 -3.39 -16.58
CA THR A 162 5.24 -4.49 -16.49
C THR A 162 5.17 -5.44 -17.68
N GLU A 163 4.11 -5.37 -18.49
CA GLU A 163 3.78 -6.31 -19.56
C GLU A 163 3.84 -7.79 -19.12
N ASP A 164 3.51 -8.06 -17.84
CA ASP A 164 3.60 -9.37 -17.19
C ASP A 164 2.77 -10.44 -17.89
N TRP A 165 1.57 -10.07 -18.34
CA TRP A 165 0.66 -10.92 -19.10
C TRP A 165 1.23 -11.45 -20.42
N ARG A 166 2.20 -10.72 -21.00
CA ARG A 166 2.88 -11.07 -22.25
C ARG A 166 4.21 -11.74 -22.01
N ARG A 167 4.96 -11.28 -21.03
CA ARG A 167 6.31 -11.78 -20.72
C ARG A 167 6.28 -13.17 -20.10
N LEU A 168 5.36 -13.42 -19.18
CA LEU A 168 5.20 -14.67 -18.41
C LEU A 168 6.54 -15.15 -17.81
N ASP A 169 7.37 -14.21 -17.35
CA ASP A 169 8.72 -14.40 -16.83
C ASP A 169 8.87 -13.60 -15.52
N ALA A 170 8.85 -14.30 -14.40
CA ALA A 170 8.89 -13.68 -13.08
C ALA A 170 10.17 -12.88 -12.84
N ASP A 171 11.32 -13.36 -13.35
CA ASP A 171 12.61 -12.67 -13.20
C ASP A 171 12.60 -11.35 -13.97
N ALA A 172 12.18 -11.37 -15.23
CA ALA A 172 12.13 -10.18 -16.08
C ALA A 172 11.16 -9.12 -15.54
N VAL A 173 9.97 -9.54 -15.07
CA VAL A 173 8.97 -8.64 -14.50
C VAL A 173 9.44 -8.07 -13.15
N ALA A 174 10.02 -8.88 -12.28
CA ALA A 174 10.56 -8.41 -11.01
C ALA A 174 11.68 -7.38 -11.20
N HIS A 175 12.63 -7.64 -12.11
CA HIS A 175 13.70 -6.70 -12.43
C HIS A 175 13.15 -5.38 -12.99
N ASP A 176 12.15 -5.44 -13.87
CA ASP A 176 11.53 -4.23 -14.41
C ASP A 176 10.92 -3.35 -13.31
N ILE A 177 10.20 -3.95 -12.37
CA ILE A 177 9.65 -3.22 -11.21
C ILE A 177 10.79 -2.65 -10.35
N ILE A 178 11.82 -3.45 -10.00
CA ILE A 178 12.91 -3.06 -9.12
C ILE A 178 13.71 -1.89 -9.70
N ASP A 179 13.97 -1.91 -11.01
CA ASP A 179 14.82 -0.94 -11.68
C ASP A 179 14.07 0.38 -11.99
N HIS A 180 12.74 0.34 -12.17
CA HIS A 180 11.98 1.47 -12.66
C HIS A 180 10.99 2.06 -11.68
N ALA A 181 10.62 1.35 -10.59
CA ALA A 181 9.66 1.86 -9.62
C ALA A 181 10.14 3.16 -8.97
N ARG A 182 9.26 4.14 -8.90
CA ARG A 182 9.47 5.45 -8.30
C ARG A 182 8.40 5.74 -7.27
N ASP A 183 8.71 6.62 -6.35
CA ASP A 183 7.76 7.12 -5.37
C ASP A 183 6.53 7.74 -6.05
N GLY A 184 5.34 7.24 -5.71
CA GLY A 184 4.07 7.65 -6.32
C GLY A 184 3.61 6.78 -7.50
N ASP A 185 4.35 5.72 -7.86
CA ASP A 185 3.95 4.87 -8.99
C ASP A 185 2.74 3.99 -8.68
N ILE A 186 1.94 3.82 -9.73
CA ILE A 186 0.87 2.83 -9.85
C ILE A 186 1.38 1.76 -10.83
N ILE A 187 1.62 0.56 -10.31
CA ILE A 187 2.27 -0.54 -11.05
C ILE A 187 1.20 -1.54 -11.49
N LEU A 188 1.11 -1.79 -12.79
CA LEU A 188 0.18 -2.75 -13.39
C LEU A 188 0.75 -4.15 -13.36
N LEU A 189 -0.04 -5.07 -12.85
CA LEU A 189 0.15 -6.52 -12.86
C LEU A 189 -1.21 -7.22 -13.06
N HIS A 190 -1.17 -8.54 -13.27
CA HIS A 190 -2.39 -9.34 -13.43
C HIS A 190 -2.27 -10.60 -12.54
N ASP A 191 -3.21 -10.80 -11.64
CA ASP A 191 -3.17 -11.90 -10.67
C ASP A 191 -3.52 -13.30 -11.22
N PRO A 192 -4.10 -13.48 -12.42
CA PRO A 192 -4.23 -14.80 -13.02
C PRO A 192 -2.90 -15.51 -13.32
N TYR A 193 -1.78 -14.78 -13.36
CA TYR A 193 -0.48 -15.35 -13.74
C TYR A 193 0.41 -15.59 -12.51
N ALA A 194 0.76 -16.85 -12.25
CA ALA A 194 1.68 -17.20 -11.16
C ALA A 194 3.04 -16.49 -11.25
N THR A 195 3.52 -16.21 -12.48
CA THR A 195 4.74 -15.44 -12.72
C THR A 195 4.62 -13.99 -12.26
N SER A 196 3.45 -13.38 -12.39
CA SER A 196 3.17 -12.02 -11.92
C SER A 196 3.14 -11.96 -10.40
N VAL A 197 2.51 -12.95 -9.76
CA VAL A 197 2.49 -13.11 -8.31
C VAL A 197 3.92 -13.22 -7.77
N GLU A 198 4.72 -14.14 -8.32
CA GLU A 198 6.11 -14.34 -7.92
C GLU A 198 6.95 -13.07 -8.11
N ALA A 199 6.79 -12.38 -9.25
CA ALA A 199 7.49 -11.14 -9.54
C ALA A 199 7.15 -10.02 -8.55
N ALA A 200 5.87 -9.86 -8.22
CA ALA A 200 5.42 -8.86 -7.26
C ALA A 200 6.01 -9.09 -5.87
N LEU A 201 5.98 -10.33 -5.38
CA LEU A 201 6.54 -10.67 -4.07
C LEU A 201 8.05 -10.46 -4.00
N ARG A 202 8.79 -10.79 -5.06
CA ARG A 202 10.22 -10.51 -5.17
C ARG A 202 10.53 -9.00 -5.22
N ALA A 203 9.71 -8.22 -5.94
CA ALA A 203 9.86 -6.77 -5.98
C ALA A 203 9.63 -6.13 -4.59
N ILE A 204 8.65 -6.62 -3.81
CA ILE A 204 8.44 -6.20 -2.44
C ILE A 204 9.68 -6.49 -1.58
N ASP A 205 10.21 -7.71 -1.65
CA ASP A 205 11.39 -8.11 -0.88
C ASP A 205 12.62 -7.25 -1.20
N ALA A 206 12.81 -6.89 -2.48
CA ALA A 206 13.94 -6.10 -2.92
C ALA A 206 13.81 -4.60 -2.61
N LEU A 207 12.62 -4.03 -2.70
CA LEU A 207 12.39 -2.59 -2.58
C LEU A 207 12.10 -2.15 -1.14
N THR A 208 11.53 -3.00 -0.29
CA THR A 208 11.26 -2.67 1.12
C THR A 208 12.52 -2.21 1.88
N PRO A 209 13.69 -2.88 1.76
CA PRO A 209 14.92 -2.40 2.37
C PRO A 209 15.43 -1.07 1.82
N GLN A 210 14.96 -0.64 0.64
CA GLN A 210 15.28 0.63 -0.01
C GLN A 210 14.32 1.77 0.40
N GLY A 211 13.45 1.52 1.40
CA GLY A 211 12.51 2.51 1.94
C GLY A 211 11.18 2.58 1.20
N TYR A 212 10.87 1.62 0.32
CA TYR A 212 9.55 1.56 -0.30
C TYR A 212 8.50 0.95 0.63
N ARG A 213 7.29 1.51 0.57
CA ARG A 213 6.07 1.01 1.22
C ARG A 213 5.05 0.67 0.15
N PHE A 214 4.53 -0.55 0.21
CA PHE A 214 3.52 -1.05 -0.71
C PHE A 214 2.14 -0.86 -0.07
N VAL A 215 1.36 0.02 -0.67
CA VAL A 215 0.09 0.50 -0.12
C VAL A 215 -1.03 0.39 -1.14
N THR A 216 -2.29 0.54 -0.70
CA THR A 216 -3.43 0.64 -1.61
C THR A 216 -3.40 1.96 -2.39
N LEU A 217 -4.19 2.07 -3.45
CA LEU A 217 -4.32 3.34 -4.19
C LEU A 217 -4.86 4.46 -3.29
N GLU A 218 -5.89 4.19 -2.49
CA GLU A 218 -6.42 5.19 -1.56
C GLU A 218 -5.35 5.70 -0.60
N GLU A 219 -4.55 4.78 -0.04
CA GLU A 219 -3.44 5.15 0.82
C GLU A 219 -2.36 5.92 0.06
N LEU A 220 -2.02 5.50 -1.18
CA LEU A 220 -1.04 6.19 -2.01
C LEU A 220 -1.46 7.65 -2.26
N PHE A 221 -2.72 7.87 -2.65
CA PHE A 221 -3.25 9.22 -2.87
C PHE A 221 -3.21 10.05 -1.59
N ARG A 222 -3.59 9.45 -0.47
CA ARG A 222 -3.52 10.11 0.85
C ARG A 222 -2.09 10.50 1.22
N GLN A 223 -1.11 9.63 1.01
CA GLN A 223 0.30 9.90 1.29
C GLN A 223 0.87 10.99 0.38
N LYS A 224 0.31 11.14 -0.83
CA LYS A 224 0.68 12.21 -1.76
C LYS A 224 -0.11 13.51 -1.55
N GLY A 225 -1.05 13.52 -0.60
CA GLY A 225 -1.87 14.70 -0.32
C GLY A 225 -2.84 15.07 -1.45
N VAL A 226 -3.24 14.08 -2.25
CA VAL A 226 -4.16 14.26 -3.39
C VAL A 226 -5.50 13.62 -3.04
N GLU A 227 -6.58 14.39 -3.14
CA GLU A 227 -7.95 13.91 -3.05
C GLU A 227 -8.41 13.47 -4.44
N PRO A 228 -8.73 12.18 -4.66
CA PRO A 228 -9.15 11.71 -5.97
C PRO A 228 -10.56 12.18 -6.30
N GLU A 229 -10.72 12.74 -7.51
CA GLU A 229 -12.00 13.26 -7.99
C GLU A 229 -12.74 12.22 -8.86
N PRO A 230 -14.07 12.07 -8.71
CA PRO A 230 -14.90 11.28 -9.61
C PRO A 230 -14.73 11.72 -11.08
N GLY A 231 -14.77 10.73 -11.99
CA GLY A 231 -14.67 10.99 -13.42
C GLY A 231 -13.28 11.37 -13.92
N LYS A 232 -12.27 11.43 -13.06
CA LYS A 232 -10.87 11.65 -13.45
C LYS A 232 -10.13 10.34 -13.61
N LEU A 233 -9.29 10.25 -14.65
CA LEU A 233 -8.43 9.10 -14.93
C LEU A 233 -6.98 9.46 -14.57
N TYR A 234 -6.45 8.82 -13.53
CA TYR A 234 -5.12 9.08 -12.97
C TYR A 234 -4.09 8.10 -13.50
N ILE A 235 -2.92 8.59 -13.90
CA ILE A 235 -1.71 7.80 -14.17
C ILE A 235 -0.91 7.64 -12.88
N ARG A 236 -0.86 8.71 -12.10
CA ARG A 236 -0.26 8.86 -10.76
C ARG A 236 -1.16 9.78 -9.94
N PRO A 237 -0.99 9.87 -8.64
CA PRO A 237 -1.79 10.81 -7.84
C PRO A 237 -1.76 12.25 -8.35
N ASP A 238 -0.63 12.72 -8.86
CA ASP A 238 -0.40 14.08 -9.36
C ASP A 238 -0.49 14.20 -10.89
N GLU A 239 -0.84 13.13 -11.61
CA GLU A 239 -0.86 13.10 -13.07
C GLU A 239 -2.15 12.47 -13.63
N LEU A 240 -2.85 13.22 -14.49
CA LEU A 240 -4.05 12.77 -15.18
C LEU A 240 -3.73 12.28 -16.60
N LYS A 241 -4.37 11.16 -16.98
CA LYS A 241 -4.39 10.69 -18.36
C LYS A 241 -5.41 11.50 -19.17
N ARG A 242 -5.01 11.98 -20.33
CA ARG A 242 -5.95 12.56 -21.30
C ARG A 242 -6.76 11.43 -21.95
N ILE A 243 -8.07 11.59 -21.91
CA ILE A 243 -9.03 10.71 -22.60
C ILE A 243 -9.30 11.34 -23.96
N ALA A 244 -8.92 10.65 -25.03
CA ALA A 244 -9.01 11.14 -26.41
C ALA A 244 -10.23 10.58 -27.15
#